data_ad4049f2081207b075d17c1b99a591e5
#
_entry.id   ad4049f2081207b075d17c1b99a591e5
#
_cell.length_a   1.000
_cell.length_b   1.000
_cell.length_c   1.000
_cell.angle_alpha   90.00
_cell.angle_beta   90.00
_cell.angle_gamma   90.00
#
_symmetry.space_group_name_H-M   'P 1'
#
loop_
_entity.id
_entity.type
_entity.pdbx_description
1 polymer ?
#
loop_
_entity_poly.entity_id
_entity_poly.type
_entity_poly.pdbx_seq_one_letter_code
_entity_poly.pdbx_strand_id
1 'polypeptide(L)'
;MALRKFILKIILLGTLLGNAAAADAQYNKDYFYWASRRCLMNREYQEAIRVLNILLRADPDAAEGYFLRGVAKFNLDDLLGADTDFSAAIVKNPVFTTAYIYRALTRTRMGNYDDALQDFREAIDLRPDLPDAYYSRGYTRLQNKQYEEAIEDFDKFIFQENKVADAYIGRGTAYLYLKDTVRALENFDQAIRTNRENPNGYYQRGTLLLQKEEYARAEADFDMSIRCDSAFLPPYFNRAVVYSNTNRPMQALADFDR
;
A
#
# COMPACT_ATOMS: atom_id res chain seq x y z
N MET A 1 29.61 9.89 2.76
CA MET A 1 31.06 9.76 3.00
C MET A 1 31.40 9.49 4.48
N ALA A 2 30.82 10.21 5.43
CA ALA A 2 31.07 10.00 6.87
C ALA A 2 30.64 8.61 7.39
N LEU A 3 29.50 8.09 6.96
CA LEU A 3 28.96 6.79 7.35
C LEU A 3 29.88 5.64 6.89
N ARG A 4 30.40 5.71 5.66
CA ARG A 4 31.33 4.71 5.11
C ARG A 4 32.66 4.66 5.88
N LYS A 5 33.18 5.81 6.30
CA LYS A 5 34.39 5.91 7.13
C LYS A 5 34.15 5.39 8.56
N PHE A 6 32.93 5.59 9.10
CA PHE A 6 32.57 5.11 10.44
C PHE A 6 32.39 3.58 10.45
N ILE A 7 31.70 3.02 9.46
CA ILE A 7 31.53 1.56 9.30
C ILE A 7 32.88 0.87 9.08
N LEU A 8 33.80 1.45 8.26
CA LEU A 8 35.15 0.93 8.10
C LEU A 8 35.97 0.97 9.42
N LYS A 9 35.79 2.01 10.24
CA LYS A 9 36.46 2.08 11.56
C LYS A 9 35.98 0.98 12.52
N ILE A 10 34.68 0.67 12.52
CA ILE A 10 34.11 -0.41 13.36
C ILE A 10 34.65 -1.79 12.90
N ILE A 11 34.72 -2.01 11.58
CA ILE A 11 35.26 -3.26 11.01
C ILE A 11 36.78 -3.38 11.29
N LEU A 12 37.53 -2.29 11.16
CA LEU A 12 39.00 -2.30 11.45
C LEU A 12 39.30 -2.47 12.95
N LEU A 13 38.50 -1.90 13.85
CA LEU A 13 38.69 -2.13 15.30
C LEU A 13 38.42 -3.59 15.68
N GLY A 14 37.45 -4.26 15.02
CA GLY A 14 37.17 -5.68 15.26
C GLY A 14 38.25 -6.63 14.77
N THR A 15 39.07 -6.22 13.77
CA THR A 15 40.17 -7.05 13.21
C THR A 15 41.54 -6.83 13.89
N LEU A 16 41.71 -5.72 14.61
CA LEU A 16 43.00 -5.36 15.25
C LEU A 16 43.11 -5.75 16.72
N LEU A 17 42.04 -6.13 17.38
CA LEU A 17 42.04 -6.56 18.79
C LEU A 17 41.64 -8.03 18.87
N GLY A 18 42.57 -8.90 18.48
CA GLY A 18 42.50 -10.32 18.80
C GLY A 18 42.55 -10.51 20.31
N ASN A 19 41.57 -11.26 20.83
CA ASN A 19 41.39 -11.76 22.18
C ASN A 19 40.80 -10.81 23.25
N ALA A 20 39.67 -11.23 23.80
CA ALA A 20 39.01 -10.84 25.07
C ALA A 20 38.51 -9.40 25.22
N ALA A 21 39.15 -8.38 24.64
CA ALA A 21 38.61 -7.01 24.66
C ALA A 21 37.59 -6.71 23.55
N ALA A 22 37.44 -7.59 22.59
CA ALA A 22 36.43 -7.45 21.52
C ALA A 22 35.00 -7.80 21.98
N ALA A 23 34.85 -8.43 23.12
CA ALA A 23 33.54 -8.75 23.73
C ALA A 23 32.84 -7.53 24.34
N ASP A 24 33.58 -6.44 24.61
CA ASP A 24 33.04 -5.21 25.22
C ASP A 24 32.86 -4.04 24.24
N ALA A 25 33.16 -4.22 22.96
CA ALA A 25 32.63 -3.29 21.96
C ALA A 25 31.12 -3.54 21.83
N GLN A 26 30.41 -2.96 22.77
CA GLN A 26 28.97 -3.08 22.90
C GLN A 26 28.34 -2.74 21.55
N TYR A 27 27.99 -3.79 20.82
CA TYR A 27 27.28 -3.73 19.56
C TYR A 27 26.00 -2.92 19.78
N ASN A 28 26.01 -1.69 19.34
CA ASN A 28 24.89 -0.78 19.57
C ASN A 28 23.79 -1.05 18.54
N LYS A 29 22.91 -2.00 18.85
CA LYS A 29 21.73 -2.33 18.05
C LYS A 29 20.89 -1.08 17.73
N ASP A 30 20.76 -0.15 18.67
CA ASP A 30 19.96 1.05 18.54
C ASP A 30 20.47 1.95 17.42
N TYR A 31 21.79 2.01 17.23
CA TYR A 31 22.38 2.74 16.11
C TYR A 31 21.94 2.17 14.76
N PHE A 32 21.96 0.84 14.59
CA PHE A 32 21.55 0.21 13.32
C PHE A 32 20.06 0.37 13.06
N TYR A 33 19.22 0.29 14.09
CA TYR A 33 17.80 0.56 13.96
C TYR A 33 17.56 2.03 13.60
N TRP A 34 18.18 2.97 14.28
CA TRP A 34 18.07 4.38 13.96
C TRP A 34 18.55 4.69 12.54
N ALA A 35 19.73 4.18 12.16
CA ALA A 35 20.29 4.40 10.83
C ALA A 35 19.40 3.83 9.73
N SER A 36 18.90 2.60 9.92
CA SER A 36 18.03 1.96 8.94
C SER A 36 16.68 2.69 8.79
N ARG A 37 16.04 3.08 9.91
CA ARG A 37 14.80 3.87 9.87
C ARG A 37 15.00 5.20 9.18
N ARG A 38 16.11 5.89 9.43
CA ARG A 38 16.47 7.13 8.74
C ARG A 38 16.63 6.92 7.23
N CYS A 39 17.34 5.86 6.83
CA CYS A 39 17.47 5.51 5.40
C CYS A 39 16.10 5.21 4.76
N LEU A 40 15.21 4.48 5.46
CA LEU A 40 13.83 4.22 4.98
C LEU A 40 13.02 5.51 4.80
N MET A 41 13.09 6.44 5.77
CA MET A 41 12.42 7.75 5.68
C MET A 41 12.93 8.57 4.50
N ASN A 42 14.23 8.52 4.22
CA ASN A 42 14.86 9.20 3.08
C ASN A 42 14.71 8.44 1.76
N ARG A 43 14.03 7.29 1.73
CA ARG A 43 13.90 6.39 0.57
C ARG A 43 15.25 5.84 0.06
N GLU A 44 16.26 5.79 0.93
CA GLU A 44 17.59 5.22 0.67
C GLU A 44 17.55 3.71 0.93
N TYR A 45 16.66 2.97 0.24
CA TYR A 45 16.33 1.58 0.55
C TYR A 45 17.53 0.63 0.44
N GLN A 46 18.40 0.81 -0.56
CA GLN A 46 19.61 -0.01 -0.71
C GLN A 46 20.57 0.16 0.47
N GLU A 47 20.72 1.38 0.98
CA GLU A 47 21.56 1.65 2.14
C GLU A 47 20.94 1.06 3.42
N ALA A 48 19.59 1.16 3.56
CA ALA A 48 18.89 0.50 4.65
C ALA A 48 19.18 -1.01 4.68
N ILE A 49 19.12 -1.68 3.52
CA ILE A 49 19.45 -3.12 3.40
C ILE A 49 20.89 -3.41 3.82
N ARG A 50 21.87 -2.56 3.42
CA ARG A 50 23.28 -2.75 3.82
C ARG A 50 23.45 -2.65 5.33
N VAL A 51 22.87 -1.63 5.96
CA VAL A 51 22.92 -1.42 7.41
C VAL A 51 22.28 -2.61 8.14
N LEU A 52 21.11 -3.07 7.68
CA LEU A 52 20.38 -4.18 8.28
C LEU A 52 21.09 -5.54 8.07
N ASN A 53 21.79 -5.73 6.96
CA ASN A 53 22.60 -6.91 6.76
C ASN A 53 23.75 -7.01 7.78
N ILE A 54 24.32 -5.87 8.23
CA ILE A 54 25.31 -5.85 9.30
C ILE A 54 24.67 -6.24 10.62
N LEU A 55 23.50 -5.62 10.95
CA LEU A 55 22.73 -5.96 12.15
C LEU A 55 22.42 -7.45 12.22
N LEU A 56 21.85 -8.01 11.14
CA LEU A 56 21.39 -9.40 11.11
C LEU A 56 22.51 -10.44 11.08
N ARG A 57 23.73 -10.07 10.69
CA ARG A 57 24.91 -10.93 10.86
C ARG A 57 25.35 -11.01 12.32
N ALA A 58 25.23 -9.91 13.04
CA ALA A 58 25.65 -9.83 14.45
C ALA A 58 24.53 -10.31 15.38
N ASP A 59 23.28 -10.15 15.00
CA ASP A 59 22.09 -10.60 15.72
C ASP A 59 21.08 -11.27 14.79
N PRO A 60 21.22 -12.59 14.54
CA PRO A 60 20.31 -13.35 13.68
C PRO A 60 18.90 -13.50 14.26
N ASP A 61 18.66 -13.10 15.51
CA ASP A 61 17.36 -13.18 16.17
C ASP A 61 16.62 -11.85 16.20
N ALA A 62 17.16 -10.81 15.58
CA ALA A 62 16.58 -9.47 15.51
C ALA A 62 15.32 -9.43 14.61
N ALA A 63 14.16 -9.79 15.13
CA ALA A 63 12.88 -9.78 14.40
C ALA A 63 12.62 -8.45 13.69
N GLU A 64 12.84 -7.33 14.38
CA GLU A 64 12.68 -5.99 13.82
C GLU A 64 13.67 -5.71 12.68
N GLY A 65 14.88 -6.25 12.75
CA GLY A 65 15.87 -6.13 11.69
C GLY A 65 15.41 -6.77 10.37
N TYR A 66 14.83 -7.96 10.44
CA TYR A 66 14.20 -8.61 9.30
C TYR A 66 13.02 -7.80 8.78
N PHE A 67 12.13 -7.34 9.67
CA PHE A 67 10.98 -6.53 9.29
C PHE A 67 11.41 -5.26 8.52
N LEU A 68 12.34 -4.47 9.05
CA LEU A 68 12.80 -3.25 8.39
C LEU A 68 13.49 -3.54 7.04
N ARG A 69 14.23 -4.67 6.92
CA ARG A 69 14.83 -5.07 5.65
C ARG A 69 13.77 -5.52 4.65
N GLY A 70 12.74 -6.22 5.10
CA GLY A 70 11.57 -6.55 4.31
C GLY A 70 10.86 -5.30 3.78
N VAL A 71 10.68 -4.27 4.61
CA VAL A 71 10.10 -2.97 4.19
C VAL A 71 10.97 -2.30 3.12
N ALA A 72 12.30 -2.31 3.26
CA ALA A 72 13.19 -1.76 2.24
C ALA A 72 13.06 -2.51 0.91
N LYS A 73 13.05 -3.85 0.93
CA LYS A 73 12.88 -4.70 -0.25
C LYS A 73 11.51 -4.51 -0.91
N PHE A 74 10.44 -4.44 -0.12
CA PHE A 74 9.09 -4.16 -0.60
C PHE A 74 9.01 -2.86 -1.41
N ASN A 75 9.67 -1.80 -0.93
CA ASN A 75 9.72 -0.52 -1.63
C ASN A 75 10.62 -0.54 -2.88
N LEU A 76 11.52 -1.50 -2.99
CA LEU A 76 12.34 -1.75 -4.20
C LEU A 76 11.69 -2.74 -5.16
N ASP A 77 10.45 -3.17 -4.89
CA ASP A 77 9.73 -4.19 -5.66
C ASP A 77 10.36 -5.60 -5.62
N ASP A 78 11.29 -5.84 -4.70
CA ASP A 78 11.81 -7.18 -4.39
C ASP A 78 10.79 -7.91 -3.49
N LEU A 79 9.67 -8.31 -4.07
CA LEU A 79 8.55 -8.90 -3.34
C LEU A 79 8.89 -10.25 -2.72
N LEU A 80 9.66 -11.09 -3.42
CA LEU A 80 10.09 -12.40 -2.90
C LEU A 80 11.05 -12.24 -1.71
N GLY A 81 12.00 -11.33 -1.83
CA GLY A 81 12.91 -11.02 -0.74
C GLY A 81 12.21 -10.38 0.46
N ALA A 82 11.16 -9.58 0.22
CA ALA A 82 10.35 -8.99 1.26
C ALA A 82 9.53 -10.05 2.02
N ASP A 83 8.82 -10.95 1.30
CA ASP A 83 8.05 -12.06 1.90
C ASP A 83 8.95 -12.94 2.78
N THR A 84 10.15 -13.26 2.30
CA THR A 84 11.16 -14.03 3.05
C THR A 84 11.54 -13.32 4.35
N ASP A 85 11.82 -12.03 4.30
CA ASP A 85 12.23 -11.26 5.46
C ASP A 85 11.08 -11.06 6.46
N PHE A 86 9.85 -10.79 5.99
CA PHE A 86 8.69 -10.72 6.89
C PHE A 86 8.39 -12.07 7.52
N SER A 87 8.56 -13.17 6.79
CA SER A 87 8.42 -14.53 7.34
C SER A 87 9.46 -14.80 8.41
N ALA A 88 10.71 -14.40 8.21
CA ALA A 88 11.76 -14.49 9.23
C ALA A 88 11.41 -13.65 10.47
N ALA A 89 10.90 -12.42 10.29
CA ALA A 89 10.47 -11.57 11.39
C ALA A 89 9.37 -12.23 12.23
N ILE A 90 8.37 -12.84 11.59
CA ILE A 90 7.26 -13.54 12.25
C ILE A 90 7.74 -14.78 12.99
N VAL A 91 8.67 -15.56 12.43
CA VAL A 91 9.27 -16.73 13.10
C VAL A 91 9.99 -16.30 14.39
N LYS A 92 10.69 -15.15 14.36
CA LYS A 92 11.39 -14.61 15.54
C LYS A 92 10.47 -13.92 16.55
N ASN A 93 9.36 -13.36 16.09
CA ASN A 93 8.35 -12.74 16.94
C ASN A 93 6.94 -13.05 16.40
N PRO A 94 6.28 -14.14 16.87
CA PRO A 94 4.97 -14.56 16.39
C PRO A 94 3.82 -13.58 16.68
N VAL A 95 4.02 -12.59 17.52
CA VAL A 95 3.01 -11.55 17.82
C VAL A 95 3.31 -10.21 17.10
N PHE A 96 4.18 -10.22 16.10
CA PHE A 96 4.57 -9.03 15.35
C PHE A 96 3.51 -8.68 14.32
N THR A 97 2.41 -8.12 14.76
CA THR A 97 1.22 -7.78 13.94
C THR A 97 1.57 -7.06 12.64
N THR A 98 2.45 -6.05 12.71
CA THR A 98 2.83 -5.26 11.54
C THR A 98 3.57 -6.11 10.48
N ALA A 99 4.33 -7.12 10.90
CA ALA A 99 5.00 -8.02 9.97
C ALA A 99 4.01 -8.88 9.18
N TYR A 100 2.94 -9.35 9.83
CA TYR A 100 1.83 -10.04 9.14
C TYR A 100 1.15 -9.11 8.12
N ILE A 101 0.84 -7.87 8.47
CA ILE A 101 0.22 -6.90 7.56
C ILE A 101 1.10 -6.66 6.33
N TYR A 102 2.39 -6.39 6.51
CA TYR A 102 3.31 -6.15 5.40
C TYR A 102 3.54 -7.39 4.54
N ARG A 103 3.57 -8.59 5.14
CA ARG A 103 3.63 -9.84 4.38
C ARG A 103 2.36 -10.05 3.57
N ALA A 104 1.19 -9.78 4.15
CA ALA A 104 -0.09 -9.82 3.44
C ALA A 104 -0.12 -8.85 2.26
N LEU A 105 0.30 -7.59 2.45
CA LEU A 105 0.41 -6.61 1.37
C LEU A 105 1.37 -7.07 0.26
N THR A 106 2.49 -7.68 0.64
CA THR A 106 3.46 -8.24 -0.31
C THR A 106 2.83 -9.37 -1.13
N ARG A 107 2.14 -10.30 -0.48
CA ARG A 107 1.44 -11.43 -1.10
C ARG A 107 0.29 -10.97 -1.99
N THR A 108 -0.45 -9.93 -1.56
CA THR A 108 -1.48 -9.29 -2.40
C THR A 108 -0.88 -8.77 -3.70
N ARG A 109 0.26 -8.06 -3.65
CA ARG A 109 0.96 -7.58 -4.85
C ARG A 109 1.48 -8.71 -5.75
N MET A 110 1.81 -9.87 -5.18
CA MET A 110 2.19 -11.08 -5.94
C MET A 110 0.99 -11.84 -6.50
N GLY A 111 -0.25 -11.47 -6.15
CA GLY A 111 -1.46 -12.18 -6.54
C GLY A 111 -1.77 -13.41 -5.67
N ASN A 112 -1.02 -13.65 -4.60
CA ASN A 112 -1.22 -14.74 -3.65
C ASN A 112 -2.27 -14.37 -2.61
N TYR A 113 -3.51 -14.19 -3.05
CA TYR A 113 -4.58 -13.60 -2.23
C TYR A 113 -4.95 -14.46 -1.03
N ASP A 114 -5.03 -15.77 -1.15
CA ASP A 114 -5.44 -16.65 -0.05
C ASP A 114 -4.44 -16.61 1.11
N ASP A 115 -3.14 -16.65 0.81
CA ASP A 115 -2.08 -16.51 1.80
C ASP A 115 -2.07 -15.10 2.43
N ALA A 116 -2.35 -14.06 1.63
CA ALA A 116 -2.48 -12.69 2.12
C ALA A 116 -3.65 -12.55 3.10
N LEU A 117 -4.80 -13.13 2.76
CA LEU A 117 -6.00 -13.10 3.61
C LEU A 117 -5.79 -13.88 4.91
N GLN A 118 -4.98 -14.96 4.91
CA GLN A 118 -4.59 -15.64 6.13
C GLN A 118 -3.75 -14.72 7.03
N ASP A 119 -2.74 -14.05 6.47
CA ASP A 119 -1.91 -13.11 7.24
C ASP A 119 -2.71 -11.95 7.83
N PHE A 120 -3.68 -11.40 7.08
CA PHE A 120 -4.57 -10.38 7.62
C PHE A 120 -5.45 -10.92 8.77
N ARG A 121 -5.88 -12.19 8.72
CA ARG A 121 -6.61 -12.81 9.84
C ARG A 121 -5.75 -12.84 11.09
N GLU A 122 -4.52 -13.37 10.98
CA GLU A 122 -3.57 -13.41 12.08
C GLU A 122 -3.32 -12.00 12.67
N ALA A 123 -3.12 -10.99 11.81
CA ALA A 123 -2.92 -9.62 12.25
C ALA A 123 -4.12 -9.05 13.02
N ILE A 124 -5.34 -9.32 12.55
CA ILE A 124 -6.58 -8.86 13.17
C ILE A 124 -6.86 -9.62 14.47
N ASP A 125 -6.57 -10.92 14.53
CA ASP A 125 -6.73 -11.72 15.75
C ASP A 125 -5.77 -11.24 16.85
N LEU A 126 -4.54 -10.84 16.47
CA LEU A 126 -3.58 -10.23 17.40
C LEU A 126 -3.98 -8.81 17.81
N ARG A 127 -4.52 -8.01 16.92
CA ARG A 127 -4.90 -6.61 17.13
C ARG A 127 -6.19 -6.26 16.40
N PRO A 128 -7.36 -6.51 17.00
CA PRO A 128 -8.67 -6.22 16.39
C PRO A 128 -8.98 -4.73 16.23
N ASP A 129 -8.21 -3.87 16.89
CA ASP A 129 -8.36 -2.41 16.92
C ASP A 129 -7.60 -1.67 15.81
N LEU A 130 -7.01 -2.39 14.83
CA LEU A 130 -6.23 -1.79 13.74
C LEU A 130 -7.10 -1.56 12.49
N PRO A 131 -7.57 -0.33 12.23
CA PRO A 131 -8.41 -0.05 11.05
C PRO A 131 -7.70 -0.37 9.75
N ASP A 132 -6.40 -0.06 9.62
CA ASP A 132 -5.61 -0.28 8.41
C ASP A 132 -5.57 -1.76 7.96
N ALA A 133 -5.68 -2.71 8.91
CA ALA A 133 -5.73 -4.13 8.59
C ALA A 133 -7.05 -4.50 7.87
N TYR A 134 -8.18 -3.95 8.32
CA TYR A 134 -9.47 -4.13 7.65
C TYR A 134 -9.48 -3.46 6.28
N TYR A 135 -8.98 -2.21 6.19
CA TYR A 135 -8.87 -1.49 4.92
C TYR A 135 -8.08 -2.28 3.87
N SER A 136 -6.90 -2.74 4.24
CA SER A 136 -6.01 -3.49 3.35
C SER A 136 -6.58 -4.86 2.99
N ARG A 137 -7.21 -5.56 3.94
CA ARG A 137 -7.89 -6.83 3.69
C ARG A 137 -9.10 -6.64 2.77
N GLY A 138 -9.87 -5.57 2.95
CA GLY A 138 -10.98 -5.21 2.08
C GLY A 138 -10.54 -5.05 0.63
N TYR A 139 -9.44 -4.35 0.37
CA TYR A 139 -8.88 -4.24 -0.98
C TYR A 139 -8.36 -5.58 -1.52
N THR A 140 -7.73 -6.40 -0.69
CA THR A 140 -7.29 -7.74 -1.10
C THR A 140 -8.48 -8.61 -1.47
N ARG A 141 -9.56 -8.58 -0.68
CA ARG A 141 -10.82 -9.29 -0.96
C ARG A 141 -11.47 -8.80 -2.25
N LEU A 142 -11.46 -7.48 -2.49
CA LEU A 142 -11.97 -6.89 -3.73
C LEU A 142 -11.22 -7.45 -4.96
N GLN A 143 -9.88 -7.53 -4.89
CA GLN A 143 -9.05 -8.12 -5.95
C GLN A 143 -9.29 -9.63 -6.10
N ASN A 144 -9.52 -10.33 -4.99
CA ASN A 144 -9.87 -11.75 -4.97
C ASN A 144 -11.37 -12.03 -5.27
N LYS A 145 -12.13 -11.00 -5.69
CA LYS A 145 -13.56 -11.08 -6.05
C LYS A 145 -14.49 -11.52 -4.91
N GLN A 146 -14.06 -11.36 -3.68
CA GLN A 146 -14.86 -11.60 -2.46
C GLN A 146 -15.55 -10.30 -2.06
N TYR A 147 -16.57 -9.90 -2.84
CA TYR A 147 -17.12 -8.55 -2.78
C TYR A 147 -17.93 -8.29 -1.51
N GLU A 148 -18.72 -9.26 -1.06
CA GLU A 148 -19.52 -9.15 0.16
C GLU A 148 -18.63 -8.98 1.38
N GLU A 149 -17.60 -9.80 1.50
CA GLU A 149 -16.67 -9.74 2.62
C GLU A 149 -15.79 -8.48 2.55
N ALA A 150 -15.49 -7.98 1.33
CA ALA A 150 -14.81 -6.70 1.17
C ALA A 150 -15.65 -5.54 1.73
N ILE A 151 -16.96 -5.54 1.50
CA ILE A 151 -17.89 -4.55 2.06
C ILE A 151 -17.84 -4.57 3.59
N GLU A 152 -17.88 -5.76 4.21
CA GLU A 152 -17.79 -5.89 5.66
C GLU A 152 -16.49 -5.29 6.23
N ASP A 153 -15.38 -5.48 5.55
CA ASP A 153 -14.10 -4.91 5.97
C ASP A 153 -14.08 -3.39 5.81
N PHE A 154 -14.57 -2.87 4.69
CA PHE A 154 -14.69 -1.42 4.52
C PHE A 154 -15.67 -0.80 5.52
N ASP A 155 -16.75 -1.48 5.88
CA ASP A 155 -17.68 -1.02 6.92
C ASP A 155 -16.99 -0.89 8.28
N LYS A 156 -16.19 -1.88 8.68
CA LYS A 156 -15.41 -1.84 9.92
C LYS A 156 -14.38 -0.71 9.91
N PHE A 157 -13.69 -0.51 8.78
CA PHE A 157 -12.76 0.60 8.62
C PHE A 157 -13.48 1.95 8.72
N ILE A 158 -14.55 2.16 7.95
CA ILE A 158 -15.30 3.44 7.88
C ILE A 158 -15.94 3.77 9.24
N PHE A 159 -16.35 2.78 10.00
CA PHE A 159 -16.86 2.99 11.35
C PHE A 159 -15.85 3.66 12.28
N GLN A 160 -14.56 3.34 12.12
CA GLN A 160 -13.46 3.90 12.90
C GLN A 160 -12.87 5.16 12.24
N GLU A 161 -12.72 5.16 10.90
CA GLU A 161 -12.02 6.16 10.11
C GLU A 161 -12.89 6.63 8.92
N ASN A 162 -13.86 7.51 9.20
CA ASN A 162 -14.86 7.93 8.21
C ASN A 162 -14.41 9.08 7.27
N LYS A 163 -13.16 9.55 7.38
CA LYS A 163 -12.60 10.66 6.59
C LYS A 163 -11.69 10.21 5.45
N VAL A 164 -11.67 8.93 5.12
CA VAL A 164 -10.83 8.38 4.06
C VAL A 164 -11.71 8.09 2.84
N ALA A 165 -11.61 8.93 1.81
CA ALA A 165 -12.40 8.84 0.59
C ALA A 165 -12.24 7.49 -0.12
N ASP A 166 -11.01 6.96 -0.15
CA ASP A 166 -10.70 5.70 -0.84
C ASP A 166 -11.44 4.49 -0.24
N ALA A 167 -11.75 4.50 1.05
CA ALA A 167 -12.56 3.43 1.65
C ALA A 167 -13.99 3.38 1.10
N TYR A 168 -14.60 4.55 0.89
CA TYR A 168 -15.89 4.64 0.23
C TYR A 168 -15.80 4.23 -1.24
N ILE A 169 -14.70 4.59 -1.94
CA ILE A 169 -14.46 4.14 -3.32
C ILE A 169 -14.37 2.62 -3.37
N GLY A 170 -13.58 2.00 -2.48
CA GLY A 170 -13.44 0.55 -2.41
C GLY A 170 -14.78 -0.14 -2.17
N ARG A 171 -15.57 0.33 -1.19
CA ARG A 171 -16.90 -0.21 -0.89
C ARG A 171 -17.87 -0.01 -2.04
N GLY A 172 -17.88 1.18 -2.67
CA GLY A 172 -18.69 1.47 -3.85
C GLY A 172 -18.34 0.57 -5.03
N THR A 173 -17.07 0.29 -5.24
CA THR A 173 -16.59 -0.64 -6.27
C THR A 173 -17.06 -2.07 -5.99
N ALA A 174 -17.04 -2.53 -4.74
CA ALA A 174 -17.57 -3.84 -4.37
C ALA A 174 -19.09 -3.93 -4.67
N TYR A 175 -19.87 -2.90 -4.30
CA TYR A 175 -21.30 -2.83 -4.67
C TYR A 175 -21.51 -2.84 -6.19
N LEU A 176 -20.65 -2.16 -6.94
CA LEU A 176 -20.75 -2.14 -8.41
C LEU A 176 -20.56 -3.54 -9.00
N TYR A 177 -19.59 -4.31 -8.51
CA TYR A 177 -19.40 -5.71 -8.96
C TYR A 177 -20.57 -6.61 -8.58
N LEU A 178 -21.23 -6.36 -7.46
CA LEU A 178 -22.49 -7.01 -7.07
C LEU A 178 -23.72 -6.48 -7.83
N LYS A 179 -23.51 -5.57 -8.79
CA LYS A 179 -24.56 -4.92 -9.60
C LYS A 179 -25.55 -4.06 -8.79
N ASP A 180 -25.21 -3.72 -7.55
CA ASP A 180 -25.94 -2.75 -6.75
C ASP A 180 -25.49 -1.32 -7.09
N THR A 181 -25.98 -0.83 -8.22
CA THR A 181 -25.60 0.49 -8.74
C THR A 181 -26.08 1.64 -7.87
N VAL A 182 -27.13 1.44 -7.08
CA VAL A 182 -27.66 2.47 -6.16
C VAL A 182 -26.66 2.70 -5.02
N ARG A 183 -26.31 1.64 -4.29
CA ARG A 183 -25.32 1.75 -3.21
C ARG A 183 -23.91 2.12 -3.72
N ALA A 184 -23.55 1.70 -4.94
CA ALA A 184 -22.32 2.15 -5.56
C ALA A 184 -22.27 3.67 -5.75
N LEU A 185 -23.33 4.28 -6.32
CA LEU A 185 -23.43 5.73 -6.49
C LEU A 185 -23.39 6.48 -5.17
N GLU A 186 -24.13 6.02 -4.15
CA GLU A 186 -24.12 6.62 -2.81
C GLU A 186 -22.71 6.64 -2.20
N ASN A 187 -21.95 5.57 -2.39
CA ASN A 187 -20.57 5.48 -1.90
C ASN A 187 -19.62 6.42 -2.67
N PHE A 188 -19.71 6.50 -3.99
CA PHE A 188 -18.92 7.44 -4.77
C PHE A 188 -19.27 8.90 -4.45
N ASP A 189 -20.54 9.20 -4.21
CA ASP A 189 -20.98 10.51 -3.72
C ASP A 189 -20.35 10.83 -2.36
N GLN A 190 -20.34 9.85 -1.45
CA GLN A 190 -19.73 10.04 -0.14
C GLN A 190 -18.22 10.22 -0.23
N ALA A 191 -17.54 9.49 -1.11
CA ALA A 191 -16.10 9.68 -1.38
C ALA A 191 -15.79 11.11 -1.83
N ILE A 192 -16.58 11.65 -2.78
CA ILE A 192 -16.46 13.03 -3.26
C ILE A 192 -16.72 14.05 -2.15
N ARG A 193 -17.73 13.83 -1.30
CA ARG A 193 -18.00 14.70 -0.14
C ARG A 193 -16.85 14.70 0.86
N THR A 194 -16.23 13.54 1.05
CA THR A 194 -15.11 13.33 2.00
C THR A 194 -13.84 14.00 1.50
N ASN A 195 -13.53 13.89 0.21
CA ASN A 195 -12.39 14.56 -0.41
C ASN A 195 -12.74 15.00 -1.84
N ARG A 196 -13.01 16.30 -2.01
CA ARG A 196 -13.36 16.91 -3.30
C ARG A 196 -12.20 17.02 -4.28
N GLU A 197 -10.98 16.84 -3.81
CA GLU A 197 -9.77 16.88 -4.64
C GLU A 197 -9.30 15.48 -5.07
N ASN A 198 -9.97 14.41 -4.61
CA ASN A 198 -9.66 13.06 -5.02
C ASN A 198 -10.25 12.77 -6.42
N PRO A 199 -9.41 12.58 -7.46
CA PRO A 199 -9.88 12.36 -8.83
C PRO A 199 -10.65 11.03 -8.99
N ASN A 200 -10.32 10.02 -8.17
CA ASN A 200 -10.90 8.68 -8.29
C ASN A 200 -12.40 8.65 -7.96
N GLY A 201 -12.87 9.46 -7.00
CA GLY A 201 -14.29 9.53 -6.65
C GLY A 201 -15.15 9.95 -7.85
N TYR A 202 -14.73 11.02 -8.53
CA TYR A 202 -15.39 11.50 -9.76
C TYR A 202 -15.24 10.49 -10.90
N TYR A 203 -14.05 9.94 -11.10
CA TYR A 203 -13.80 8.95 -12.14
C TYR A 203 -14.72 7.72 -12.01
N GLN A 204 -14.84 7.16 -10.82
CA GLN A 204 -15.69 5.97 -10.58
C GLN A 204 -17.17 6.29 -10.76
N ARG A 205 -17.65 7.44 -10.25
CA ARG A 205 -19.03 7.87 -10.45
C ARG A 205 -19.32 8.14 -11.93
N GLY A 206 -18.44 8.87 -12.61
CA GLY A 206 -18.56 9.15 -14.04
C GLY A 206 -18.58 7.88 -14.89
N THR A 207 -17.75 6.88 -14.54
CA THR A 207 -17.75 5.57 -15.23
C THR A 207 -19.09 4.85 -15.07
N LEU A 208 -19.67 4.85 -13.87
CA LEU A 208 -20.99 4.25 -13.65
C LEU A 208 -22.10 5.03 -14.37
N LEU A 209 -22.04 6.36 -14.39
CA LEU A 209 -22.98 7.20 -15.15
C LEU A 209 -22.86 6.98 -16.65
N LEU A 210 -21.66 6.78 -17.18
CA LEU A 210 -21.43 6.42 -18.59
C LEU A 210 -22.09 5.07 -18.93
N GLN A 211 -21.95 4.06 -18.07
CA GLN A 211 -22.64 2.76 -18.24
C GLN A 211 -24.17 2.88 -18.22
N LYS A 212 -24.69 3.89 -17.53
CA LYS A 212 -26.14 4.22 -17.50
C LYS A 212 -26.55 5.16 -18.62
N GLU A 213 -25.64 5.50 -19.55
CA GLU A 213 -25.86 6.43 -20.65
C GLU A 213 -26.24 7.87 -20.22
N GLU A 214 -25.95 8.21 -18.95
CA GLU A 214 -26.14 9.56 -18.41
C GLU A 214 -24.97 10.48 -18.82
N TYR A 215 -24.80 10.65 -20.13
CA TYR A 215 -23.61 11.24 -20.76
C TYR A 215 -23.23 12.63 -20.21
N ALA A 216 -24.21 13.52 -20.04
CA ALA A 216 -23.91 14.89 -19.56
C ALA A 216 -23.34 14.90 -18.12
N ARG A 217 -23.84 14.02 -17.26
CA ARG A 217 -23.34 13.87 -15.89
C ARG A 217 -21.99 13.17 -15.85
N ALA A 218 -21.81 12.15 -16.69
CA ALA A 218 -20.54 11.43 -16.83
C ALA A 218 -19.43 12.38 -17.30
N GLU A 219 -19.70 13.23 -18.31
CA GLU A 219 -18.77 14.24 -18.80
C GLU A 219 -18.35 15.21 -17.69
N ALA A 220 -19.31 15.77 -16.95
CA ALA A 220 -19.03 16.66 -15.84
C ALA A 220 -18.12 16.01 -14.77
N ASP A 221 -18.33 14.74 -14.48
CA ASP A 221 -17.51 14.01 -13.53
C ASP A 221 -16.09 13.75 -14.07
N PHE A 222 -15.94 13.37 -15.32
CA PHE A 222 -14.61 13.24 -15.94
C PHE A 222 -13.86 14.56 -16.01
N ASP A 223 -14.56 15.67 -16.29
CA ASP A 223 -13.99 17.02 -16.24
C ASP A 223 -13.46 17.35 -14.84
N MET A 224 -14.23 17.02 -13.80
CA MET A 224 -13.79 17.24 -12.42
C MET A 224 -12.61 16.35 -12.04
N SER A 225 -12.62 15.08 -12.43
CA SER A 225 -11.49 14.17 -12.21
C SER A 225 -10.20 14.70 -12.86
N ILE A 226 -10.26 15.15 -14.11
CA ILE A 226 -9.14 15.75 -14.84
C ILE A 226 -8.66 17.06 -14.19
N ARG A 227 -9.58 17.88 -13.66
CA ARG A 227 -9.19 19.10 -12.92
C ARG A 227 -8.47 18.79 -11.64
N CYS A 228 -8.86 17.72 -10.93
CA CYS A 228 -8.21 17.30 -9.70
C CYS A 228 -6.79 16.76 -9.97
N ASP A 229 -6.62 16.00 -11.05
CA ASP A 229 -5.33 15.49 -11.50
C ASP A 229 -5.29 15.35 -13.04
N SER A 230 -4.61 16.29 -13.68
CA SER A 230 -4.46 16.30 -15.14
C SER A 230 -3.52 15.22 -15.68
N ALA A 231 -2.74 14.55 -14.83
CA ALA A 231 -1.88 13.43 -15.19
C ALA A 231 -2.60 12.08 -15.09
N PHE A 232 -3.79 12.04 -14.48
CA PHE A 232 -4.62 10.85 -14.39
C PHE A 232 -5.30 10.58 -15.73
N LEU A 233 -4.77 9.63 -16.51
CA LEU A 233 -5.19 9.37 -17.89
C LEU A 233 -6.58 8.72 -18.07
N PRO A 234 -7.04 7.79 -17.19
CA PRO A 234 -8.31 7.07 -17.40
C PRO A 234 -9.55 7.95 -17.68
N PRO A 235 -9.77 9.11 -17.03
CA PRO A 235 -10.95 9.93 -17.31
C PRO A 235 -10.94 10.56 -18.72
N TYR A 236 -9.78 10.81 -19.34
CA TYR A 236 -9.71 11.29 -20.72
C TYR A 236 -10.27 10.23 -21.68
N PHE A 237 -9.83 8.98 -21.52
CA PHE A 237 -10.35 7.90 -22.36
C PHE A 237 -11.87 7.75 -22.25
N ASN A 238 -12.41 7.72 -21.02
CA ASN A 238 -13.85 7.58 -20.80
C ASN A 238 -14.64 8.83 -21.29
N ARG A 239 -14.07 10.04 -21.17
CA ARG A 239 -14.68 11.26 -21.71
C ARG A 239 -14.68 11.24 -23.24
N ALA A 240 -13.64 10.72 -23.87
CA ALA A 240 -13.61 10.51 -25.32
C ALA A 240 -14.73 9.55 -25.77
N VAL A 241 -15.01 8.50 -24.99
CA VAL A 241 -16.16 7.62 -25.25
C VAL A 241 -17.48 8.38 -25.12
N VAL A 242 -17.64 9.26 -24.12
CA VAL A 242 -18.81 10.14 -24.02
C VAL A 242 -18.95 11.03 -25.25
N TYR A 243 -17.86 11.67 -25.71
CA TYR A 243 -17.86 12.52 -26.91
C TYR A 243 -18.24 11.73 -28.16
N SER A 244 -17.74 10.51 -28.31
CA SER A 244 -18.10 9.64 -29.42
C SER A 244 -19.59 9.30 -29.42
N ASN A 245 -20.16 8.95 -28.28
CA ASN A 245 -21.59 8.62 -28.13
C ASN A 245 -22.51 9.85 -28.29
N THR A 246 -21.97 11.05 -28.12
CA THR A 246 -22.73 12.32 -28.25
C THR A 246 -22.43 13.08 -29.56
N ASN A 247 -21.88 12.38 -30.56
CA ASN A 247 -21.56 12.92 -31.89
C ASN A 247 -20.60 14.14 -31.89
N ARG A 248 -19.56 14.07 -31.05
CA ARG A 248 -18.51 15.10 -30.92
C ARG A 248 -17.12 14.52 -31.23
N PRO A 249 -16.87 14.04 -32.48
CA PRO A 249 -15.68 13.26 -32.86
C PRO A 249 -14.37 14.03 -32.71
N MET A 250 -14.35 15.33 -32.94
CA MET A 250 -13.13 16.15 -32.81
C MET A 250 -12.68 16.24 -31.34
N GLN A 251 -13.63 16.31 -30.38
CA GLN A 251 -13.32 16.33 -28.98
C GLN A 251 -12.88 14.95 -28.50
N ALA A 252 -13.51 13.88 -29.02
CA ALA A 252 -13.08 12.52 -28.75
C ALA A 252 -11.63 12.27 -29.18
N LEU A 253 -11.28 12.70 -30.41
CA LEU A 253 -9.92 12.55 -30.91
C LEU A 253 -8.90 13.29 -30.05
N ALA A 254 -9.21 14.52 -29.63
CA ALA A 254 -8.32 15.30 -28.78
C ALA A 254 -8.05 14.67 -27.41
N ASP A 255 -9.02 13.91 -26.85
CA ASP A 255 -8.85 13.17 -25.58
C ASP A 255 -8.13 11.82 -25.78
N PHE A 256 -8.30 11.14 -26.92
CA PHE A 256 -7.57 9.91 -27.25
C PHE A 256 -6.09 10.15 -27.56
N ASP A 257 -5.71 11.35 -27.97
CA ASP A 257 -4.32 11.75 -28.30
C ASP A 257 -3.51 12.15 -27.04
N ARG A 258 -4.12 12.07 -25.86
CA ARG A 258 -3.48 12.38 -24.56
C ARG A 258 -2.75 11.17 -24.00
#